data_afbc954d5418debf000246ad93cc8ce4
#
_entry.id   afbc954d5418debf000246ad93cc8ce4
#
_cell.length_a   1.000
_cell.length_b   1.000
_cell.length_c   1.000
_cell.angle_alpha   90.00
_cell.angle_beta   90.00
_cell.angle_gamma   90.00
#
_symmetry.space_group_name_H-M   'P 1'
#
loop_
_entity.id
_entity.type
_entity.pdbx_description
1 polymer ?
#
loop_
_entity_poly.entity_id
_entity_poly.type
_entity_poly.pdbx_seq_one_letter_code
_entity_poly.pdbx_strand_id
1 'polypeptide(L)'
;GLCLVGSEMCIRDSNYSPLIVVTHCEDQKTVEKNEKIFDEKYGENVSAEHHHLIRDVESCYRSSSLAVGLAKKYDADLHVFHLTTEKEMDLFTAGNVDGKKITAEVCVHHMFFNETFYSKLGNQIKCNPSIKYESDRTALIKALLENKIDIIATDHAPHTWDEKNNTYTQAPAGLPLVQHGMQILMDLYDQNIINLETVVEKTSHNVARRFQIKDRGFIREGYFADIAILDIDKPYTVSKENILYKCGWSPFDGHNFKSSIFMTLVNGNIAFKDGIIADDLPFGMQIEFNR
;
A
#
# COMPACT_ATOMS: atom_id res chain seq x y z
N GLY A 1 -17.63 -1.90 -6.93
CA GLY A 1 -16.80 -2.55 -7.93
C GLY A 1 -16.56 -1.63 -9.13
N LEU A 2 -15.32 -1.17 -9.29
CA LEU A 2 -14.94 -0.51 -10.53
C LEU A 2 -14.89 -1.58 -11.62
N CYS A 3 -15.95 -1.64 -12.43
CA CYS A 3 -16.04 -2.53 -13.57
C CYS A 3 -14.94 -2.17 -14.57
N LEU A 4 -14.20 -3.15 -15.10
CA LEU A 4 -13.16 -3.00 -16.13
C LEU A 4 -13.61 -2.16 -17.34
N VAL A 5 -14.89 -2.16 -17.67
CA VAL A 5 -15.47 -1.33 -18.74
C VAL A 5 -15.33 0.17 -18.44
N GLY A 6 -15.51 0.57 -17.18
CA GLY A 6 -15.27 1.96 -16.76
C GLY A 6 -13.79 2.34 -16.81
N SER A 7 -12.89 1.44 -16.40
CA SER A 7 -11.45 1.68 -16.44
C SER A 7 -10.91 1.79 -17.86
N GLU A 8 -11.37 0.94 -18.79
CA GLU A 8 -10.99 1.04 -20.21
C GLU A 8 -11.40 2.37 -20.82
N MET A 9 -12.63 2.82 -20.56
CA MET A 9 -13.14 4.11 -21.02
C MET A 9 -12.33 5.26 -20.39
N CYS A 10 -12.07 5.22 -19.09
CA CYS A 10 -11.29 6.24 -18.40
C CYS A 10 -9.84 6.31 -18.93
N ILE A 11 -9.17 5.18 -19.14
CA ILE A 11 -7.81 5.16 -19.70
C ILE A 11 -7.79 5.69 -21.13
N ARG A 12 -8.75 5.31 -21.97
CA ARG A 12 -8.86 5.83 -23.33
C ARG A 12 -9.08 7.34 -23.36
N ASP A 13 -9.95 7.83 -22.48
CA ASP A 13 -10.34 9.23 -22.45
C ASP A 13 -9.36 10.11 -21.66
N SER A 14 -8.41 9.52 -20.95
CA SER A 14 -7.40 10.25 -20.16
C SER A 14 -6.46 11.12 -21.00
N ASN A 15 -6.28 10.81 -22.29
CA ASN A 15 -5.56 11.69 -23.22
C ASN A 15 -6.19 13.09 -23.37
N TYR A 16 -7.44 13.25 -22.97
CA TYR A 16 -8.17 14.52 -23.00
C TYR A 16 -8.28 15.16 -21.61
N SER A 17 -7.72 14.52 -20.60
CA SER A 17 -7.74 14.98 -19.21
C SER A 17 -6.32 15.23 -18.71
N PRO A 18 -6.04 16.34 -17.99
CA PRO A 18 -4.77 16.55 -17.31
C PRO A 18 -4.61 15.67 -16.06
N LEU A 19 -5.59 14.82 -15.77
CA LEU A 19 -5.62 13.99 -14.56
C LEU A 19 -5.04 12.61 -14.85
N ILE A 20 -4.20 12.14 -13.92
CA ILE A 20 -3.71 10.77 -13.90
C ILE A 20 -4.87 9.80 -13.63
N VAL A 21 -4.92 8.69 -14.35
CA VAL A 21 -5.81 7.57 -14.04
C VAL A 21 -5.13 6.69 -13.00
N VAL A 22 -5.85 6.37 -11.94
CA VAL A 22 -5.40 5.43 -10.91
C VAL A 22 -6.30 4.21 -10.91
N THR A 23 -5.74 3.01 -10.71
CA THR A 23 -6.54 1.77 -10.79
C THR A 23 -6.09 0.72 -9.79
N HIS A 24 -7.09 0.11 -9.14
CA HIS A 24 -6.98 -1.19 -8.50
C HIS A 24 -7.06 -2.28 -9.57
N CYS A 25 -6.17 -3.27 -9.53
CA CYS A 25 -6.05 -4.28 -10.56
C CYS A 25 -6.26 -5.70 -10.02
N GLU A 26 -7.52 -6.17 -10.06
CA GLU A 26 -7.90 -7.57 -9.91
C GLU A 26 -8.99 -7.91 -10.93
N ASP A 27 -8.84 -9.01 -11.68
CA ASP A 27 -9.82 -9.47 -12.65
C ASP A 27 -11.00 -10.15 -11.94
N GLN A 28 -12.13 -9.45 -11.85
CA GLN A 28 -13.31 -9.88 -11.12
C GLN A 28 -13.80 -11.26 -11.58
N LYS A 29 -13.75 -11.56 -12.89
CA LYS A 29 -14.20 -12.84 -13.42
C LYS A 29 -13.32 -14.02 -12.93
N THR A 30 -12.02 -13.78 -12.81
CA THR A 30 -11.09 -14.78 -12.26
C THR A 30 -11.36 -14.98 -10.77
N VAL A 31 -11.56 -13.91 -10.02
CA VAL A 31 -11.88 -13.98 -8.58
C VAL A 31 -13.19 -14.72 -8.35
N GLU A 32 -14.28 -14.37 -9.03
CA GLU A 32 -15.59 -15.05 -8.91
C GLU A 32 -15.53 -16.54 -9.27
N LYS A 33 -14.75 -16.89 -10.29
CA LYS A 33 -14.52 -18.29 -10.66
C LYS A 33 -13.81 -19.04 -9.53
N ASN A 34 -12.78 -18.45 -8.94
CA ASN A 34 -12.03 -19.05 -7.85
C ASN A 34 -12.90 -19.14 -6.58
N GLU A 35 -13.63 -18.09 -6.22
CA GLU A 35 -14.60 -18.10 -5.12
C GLU A 35 -15.54 -19.28 -5.22
N LYS A 36 -16.16 -19.47 -6.40
CA LYS A 36 -17.06 -20.60 -6.63
C LYS A 36 -16.38 -21.95 -6.44
N ILE A 37 -15.16 -22.13 -6.92
CA ILE A 37 -14.39 -23.38 -6.74
C ILE A 37 -14.15 -23.66 -5.24
N PHE A 38 -13.79 -22.63 -4.47
CA PHE A 38 -13.53 -22.78 -3.05
C PHE A 38 -14.81 -22.98 -2.24
N ASP A 39 -15.91 -22.31 -2.58
CA ASP A 39 -17.22 -22.52 -1.99
C ASP A 39 -17.74 -23.95 -2.24
N GLU A 40 -17.62 -24.48 -3.45
CA GLU A 40 -18.00 -25.87 -3.78
C GLU A 40 -17.16 -26.90 -3.01
N LYS A 41 -15.87 -26.58 -2.76
CA LYS A 41 -14.94 -27.52 -2.12
C LYS A 41 -15.01 -27.49 -0.59
N TYR A 42 -15.16 -26.32 -0.01
CA TYR A 42 -15.01 -26.10 1.44
C TYR A 42 -16.29 -25.57 2.11
N GLY A 43 -17.26 -25.04 1.36
CA GLY A 43 -18.48 -24.45 1.89
C GLY A 43 -18.20 -23.41 2.97
N GLU A 44 -18.82 -23.57 4.14
CA GLU A 44 -18.61 -22.69 5.29
C GLU A 44 -17.19 -22.75 5.92
N ASN A 45 -16.37 -23.75 5.52
CA ASN A 45 -15.00 -23.92 6.00
C ASN A 45 -13.95 -23.17 5.15
N VAL A 46 -14.38 -22.34 4.21
CA VAL A 46 -13.45 -21.41 3.55
C VAL A 46 -12.83 -20.48 4.61
N SER A 47 -11.50 -20.40 4.63
CA SER A 47 -10.75 -19.64 5.64
C SER A 47 -9.82 -18.61 4.98
N ALA A 48 -9.24 -17.74 5.79
CA ALA A 48 -8.26 -16.75 5.34
C ALA A 48 -7.04 -17.40 4.66
N GLU A 49 -6.68 -18.63 5.00
CA GLU A 49 -5.58 -19.36 4.35
C GLU A 49 -5.82 -19.60 2.85
N HIS A 50 -7.09 -19.59 2.41
CA HIS A 50 -7.44 -19.71 1.00
C HIS A 50 -7.44 -18.38 0.25
N HIS A 51 -7.30 -17.25 0.95
CA HIS A 51 -7.50 -15.91 0.37
C HIS A 51 -6.57 -15.63 -0.82
N HIS A 52 -5.29 -15.99 -0.71
CA HIS A 52 -4.30 -15.82 -1.77
C HIS A 52 -4.49 -16.77 -2.98
N LEU A 53 -5.26 -17.85 -2.81
CA LEU A 53 -5.63 -18.79 -3.87
C LEU A 53 -6.92 -18.34 -4.58
N ILE A 54 -7.82 -17.67 -3.86
CA ILE A 54 -9.05 -17.09 -4.40
C ILE A 54 -8.72 -15.82 -5.20
N ARG A 55 -7.97 -14.91 -4.59
CA ARG A 55 -7.44 -13.69 -5.22
C ARG A 55 -6.00 -13.93 -5.65
N ASP A 56 -5.86 -14.75 -6.66
CA ASP A 56 -4.60 -15.34 -7.10
C ASP A 56 -3.72 -14.40 -7.93
N VAL A 57 -2.53 -14.86 -8.27
CA VAL A 57 -1.57 -14.16 -9.13
C VAL A 57 -2.18 -13.83 -10.49
N GLU A 58 -3.00 -14.73 -11.04
CA GLU A 58 -3.58 -14.55 -12.36
C GLU A 58 -4.64 -13.42 -12.37
N SER A 59 -5.43 -13.28 -11.31
CA SER A 59 -6.42 -12.20 -11.19
C SER A 59 -5.75 -10.82 -11.21
N CYS A 60 -4.63 -10.64 -10.52
CA CYS A 60 -3.86 -9.40 -10.54
C CYS A 60 -3.22 -9.16 -11.91
N TYR A 61 -2.49 -10.14 -12.43
CA TYR A 61 -1.76 -10.01 -13.69
C TYR A 61 -2.66 -9.70 -14.89
N ARG A 62 -3.81 -10.34 -15.01
CA ARG A 62 -4.76 -10.06 -16.11
C ARG A 62 -5.26 -8.63 -16.10
N SER A 63 -5.63 -8.13 -14.93
CA SER A 63 -6.12 -6.77 -14.79
C SER A 63 -5.02 -5.74 -15.03
N SER A 64 -3.84 -5.92 -14.42
CA SER A 64 -2.69 -5.03 -14.60
C SER A 64 -2.20 -5.02 -16.04
N SER A 65 -2.13 -6.19 -16.69
CA SER A 65 -1.73 -6.31 -18.10
C SER A 65 -2.68 -5.55 -19.02
N LEU A 66 -3.99 -5.66 -18.77
CA LEU A 66 -4.99 -4.92 -19.53
C LEU A 66 -4.83 -3.41 -19.34
N ALA A 67 -4.74 -2.94 -18.09
CA ALA A 67 -4.61 -1.52 -17.78
C ALA A 67 -3.33 -0.92 -18.38
N VAL A 68 -2.19 -1.58 -18.21
CA VAL A 68 -0.89 -1.14 -18.78
C VAL A 68 -0.93 -1.21 -20.31
N GLY A 69 -1.52 -2.25 -20.89
CA GLY A 69 -1.68 -2.38 -22.35
C GLY A 69 -2.52 -1.24 -22.94
N LEU A 70 -3.62 -0.87 -22.30
CA LEU A 70 -4.44 0.27 -22.69
C LEU A 70 -3.72 1.59 -22.53
N ALA A 71 -3.01 1.80 -21.43
CA ALA A 71 -2.22 3.01 -21.19
C ALA A 71 -1.13 3.19 -22.27
N LYS A 72 -0.41 2.11 -22.62
CA LYS A 72 0.57 2.13 -23.73
C LYS A 72 -0.09 2.44 -25.07
N LYS A 73 -1.25 1.83 -25.36
CA LYS A 73 -1.99 2.01 -26.62
C LYS A 73 -2.50 3.44 -26.81
N TYR A 74 -2.97 4.07 -25.74
CA TYR A 74 -3.58 5.41 -25.79
C TYR A 74 -2.66 6.51 -25.26
N ASP A 75 -1.40 6.21 -24.98
CA ASP A 75 -0.39 7.14 -24.43
C ASP A 75 -0.88 7.84 -23.15
N ALA A 76 -1.60 7.11 -22.29
CA ALA A 76 -2.28 7.61 -21.12
C ALA A 76 -1.37 7.65 -19.88
N ASP A 77 -1.61 8.64 -19.00
CA ASP A 77 -1.02 8.69 -17.66
C ASP A 77 -1.74 7.72 -16.72
N LEU A 78 -1.02 6.68 -16.27
CA LEU A 78 -1.56 5.62 -15.42
C LEU A 78 -0.72 5.45 -14.15
N HIS A 79 -1.38 5.27 -13.01
CA HIS A 79 -0.77 4.76 -11.78
C HIS A 79 -1.51 3.51 -11.31
N VAL A 80 -0.79 2.40 -11.16
CA VAL A 80 -1.36 1.13 -10.68
C VAL A 80 -1.12 1.00 -9.19
N PHE A 81 -2.20 0.88 -8.42
CA PHE A 81 -2.17 0.72 -6.98
C PHE A 81 -1.63 -0.65 -6.56
N HIS A 82 -1.00 -0.72 -5.38
CA HIS A 82 -0.72 -1.90 -4.54
C HIS A 82 -0.38 -3.19 -5.32
N LEU A 83 0.67 -3.18 -6.14
CA LEU A 83 1.17 -4.39 -6.80
C LEU A 83 1.53 -5.48 -5.79
N THR A 84 1.23 -6.74 -6.12
CA THR A 84 1.38 -7.85 -5.18
C THR A 84 2.05 -9.10 -5.73
N THR A 85 2.40 -9.13 -7.03
CA THR A 85 2.91 -10.35 -7.66
C THR A 85 4.20 -10.14 -8.44
N GLU A 86 5.10 -11.13 -8.41
CA GLU A 86 6.30 -11.16 -9.25
C GLU A 86 5.96 -11.02 -10.73
N LYS A 87 4.89 -11.70 -11.17
CA LYS A 87 4.46 -11.73 -12.58
C LYS A 87 4.13 -10.34 -13.15
N GLU A 88 3.67 -9.40 -12.30
CA GLU A 88 3.34 -8.04 -12.71
C GLU A 88 4.60 -7.19 -12.98
N MET A 89 5.77 -7.55 -12.44
CA MET A 89 6.97 -6.71 -12.50
C MET A 89 7.51 -6.47 -13.91
N ASP A 90 7.20 -7.35 -14.85
CA ASP A 90 7.60 -7.21 -16.27
C ASP A 90 6.72 -6.22 -17.05
N LEU A 91 5.62 -5.77 -16.47
CA LEU A 91 4.76 -4.75 -17.07
C LEU A 91 5.35 -3.34 -16.94
N PHE A 92 6.20 -3.12 -15.93
CA PHE A 92 6.73 -1.82 -15.54
C PHE A 92 8.20 -1.67 -15.90
N THR A 93 8.57 -0.47 -16.34
CA THR A 93 9.94 -0.13 -16.73
C THR A 93 10.71 0.50 -15.56
N ALA A 94 11.98 0.19 -15.42
CA ALA A 94 12.87 0.85 -14.49
C ALA A 94 13.13 2.31 -14.89
N GLY A 95 13.40 3.18 -13.92
CA GLY A 95 13.78 4.57 -14.17
C GLY A 95 13.18 5.58 -13.19
N ASN A 96 13.51 6.86 -13.40
CA ASN A 96 13.01 7.95 -12.59
C ASN A 96 11.52 8.19 -12.85
N VAL A 97 10.77 8.49 -11.79
CA VAL A 97 9.33 8.76 -11.84
C VAL A 97 8.95 9.90 -12.79
N ASP A 98 9.79 10.93 -12.89
CA ASP A 98 9.54 12.11 -13.73
C ASP A 98 9.46 11.80 -15.24
N GLY A 99 10.05 10.68 -15.68
CA GLY A 99 10.03 10.24 -17.09
C GLY A 99 8.95 9.21 -17.40
N LYS A 100 8.15 8.80 -16.43
CA LYS A 100 7.19 7.70 -16.60
C LYS A 100 5.76 8.19 -16.74
N LYS A 101 5.07 7.75 -17.81
CA LYS A 101 3.61 7.84 -17.90
C LYS A 101 2.90 6.72 -17.12
N ILE A 102 3.54 5.57 -17.00
CA ILE A 102 2.97 4.42 -16.28
C ILE A 102 3.83 4.18 -15.05
N THR A 103 3.25 4.35 -13.88
CA THR A 103 3.88 4.18 -12.57
C THR A 103 3.10 3.18 -11.72
N ALA A 104 3.73 2.69 -10.66
CA ALA A 104 3.12 1.74 -9.75
C ALA A 104 3.55 1.97 -8.31
N GLU A 105 2.75 1.45 -7.39
CA GLU A 105 3.08 1.43 -5.97
C GLU A 105 3.05 0.01 -5.38
N VAL A 106 3.74 -0.17 -4.27
CA VAL A 106 3.65 -1.33 -3.40
C VAL A 106 3.25 -0.90 -2.00
N CYS A 107 2.42 -1.69 -1.32
CA CYS A 107 2.08 -1.39 0.06
C CYS A 107 3.00 -2.09 1.05
N VAL A 108 3.24 -1.44 2.19
CA VAL A 108 4.17 -1.92 3.23
C VAL A 108 3.85 -3.33 3.72
N HIS A 109 2.58 -3.70 3.82
CA HIS A 109 2.16 -5.03 4.26
C HIS A 109 2.48 -6.13 3.25
N HIS A 110 2.49 -5.85 1.94
CA HIS A 110 2.92 -6.78 0.90
C HIS A 110 4.45 -6.99 0.88
N MET A 111 5.22 -6.07 1.46
CA MET A 111 6.67 -6.23 1.67
C MET A 111 7.00 -6.88 3.02
N PHE A 112 6.04 -6.97 3.94
CA PHE A 112 6.23 -7.52 5.27
C PHE A 112 5.72 -8.95 5.41
N PHE A 113 4.46 -9.20 5.04
CA PHE A 113 3.79 -10.51 5.16
C PHE A 113 3.95 -11.34 3.90
N ASN A 114 3.84 -12.66 4.08
CA ASN A 114 3.62 -13.65 3.03
C ASN A 114 2.46 -14.59 3.42
N GLU A 115 2.11 -15.57 2.57
CA GLU A 115 1.00 -16.48 2.75
C GLU A 115 1.04 -17.30 4.05
N THR A 116 2.24 -17.53 4.60
CA THR A 116 2.39 -18.33 5.82
C THR A 116 1.80 -17.66 7.05
N PHE A 117 1.66 -16.33 7.02
CA PHE A 117 1.06 -15.58 8.12
C PHE A 117 -0.46 -15.75 8.25
N TYR A 118 -1.15 -16.23 7.20
CA TYR A 118 -2.59 -16.47 7.29
C TYR A 118 -2.96 -17.52 8.35
N SER A 119 -2.14 -18.54 8.56
CA SER A 119 -2.36 -19.55 9.59
C SER A 119 -2.38 -18.97 11.01
N LYS A 120 -1.63 -17.89 11.26
CA LYS A 120 -1.53 -17.22 12.56
C LYS A 120 -2.49 -16.06 12.72
N LEU A 121 -2.62 -15.22 11.68
CA LEU A 121 -3.32 -13.94 11.75
C LEU A 121 -4.73 -13.98 11.13
N GLY A 122 -5.04 -15.01 10.33
CA GLY A 122 -6.35 -15.18 9.74
C GLY A 122 -6.85 -13.95 8.99
N ASN A 123 -8.08 -13.55 9.28
CA ASN A 123 -8.71 -12.37 8.65
C ASN A 123 -8.05 -11.04 9.01
N GLN A 124 -7.20 -10.96 10.04
CA GLN A 124 -6.49 -9.73 10.38
C GLN A 124 -5.64 -9.22 9.19
N ILE A 125 -5.11 -10.15 8.37
CA ILE A 125 -4.33 -9.80 7.19
C ILE A 125 -5.09 -10.04 5.86
N LYS A 126 -6.40 -10.23 5.91
CA LYS A 126 -7.24 -10.27 4.71
C LYS A 126 -7.33 -8.87 4.11
N CYS A 127 -6.79 -8.68 2.90
CA CYS A 127 -6.80 -7.44 2.10
C CYS A 127 -6.96 -7.75 0.61
N ASN A 128 -7.31 -6.78 -0.16
CA ASN A 128 -7.46 -6.86 -1.62
C ASN A 128 -6.57 -5.80 -2.30
N PRO A 129 -5.57 -6.23 -3.10
CA PRO A 129 -5.19 -7.61 -3.41
C PRO A 129 -4.65 -8.39 -2.22
N SER A 130 -4.74 -9.71 -2.27
CA SER A 130 -4.29 -10.59 -1.18
C SER A 130 -2.77 -10.55 -1.00
N ILE A 131 -2.31 -10.79 0.24
CA ILE A 131 -0.91 -11.13 0.52
C ILE A 131 -0.63 -12.49 -0.11
N LYS A 132 0.47 -12.60 -0.86
CA LYS A 132 0.81 -13.78 -1.64
C LYS A 132 2.09 -14.47 -1.16
N TYR A 133 2.79 -15.14 -2.06
CA TYR A 133 3.93 -15.99 -1.73
C TYR A 133 5.19 -15.19 -1.34
N GLU A 134 6.11 -15.86 -0.64
CA GLU A 134 7.41 -15.28 -0.30
C GLU A 134 8.20 -14.87 -1.54
N SER A 135 8.07 -15.59 -2.66
CA SER A 135 8.65 -15.21 -3.95
C SER A 135 8.12 -13.86 -4.44
N ASP A 136 6.79 -13.62 -4.32
CA ASP A 136 6.17 -12.36 -4.69
C ASP A 136 6.70 -11.23 -3.81
N ARG A 137 6.72 -11.40 -2.48
CA ARG A 137 7.27 -10.43 -1.54
C ARG A 137 8.70 -10.03 -1.90
N THR A 138 9.55 -10.99 -2.17
CA THR A 138 10.96 -10.77 -2.55
C THR A 138 11.06 -10.05 -3.89
N ALA A 139 10.24 -10.41 -4.87
CA ALA A 139 10.22 -9.76 -6.18
C ALA A 139 9.74 -8.30 -6.11
N LEU A 140 8.76 -7.99 -5.26
CA LEU A 140 8.30 -6.62 -5.02
C LEU A 140 9.42 -5.74 -4.46
N ILE A 141 10.15 -6.22 -3.45
CA ILE A 141 11.29 -5.50 -2.87
C ILE A 141 12.39 -5.28 -3.93
N LYS A 142 12.71 -6.31 -4.71
CA LYS A 142 13.67 -6.20 -5.81
C LYS A 142 13.23 -5.16 -6.85
N ALA A 143 11.97 -5.19 -7.28
CA ALA A 143 11.42 -4.26 -8.25
C ALA A 143 11.41 -2.80 -7.74
N LEU A 144 11.20 -2.61 -6.43
CA LEU A 144 11.33 -1.30 -5.78
C LEU A 144 12.76 -0.76 -5.89
N LEU A 145 13.76 -1.59 -5.58
CA LEU A 145 15.19 -1.24 -5.68
C LEU A 145 15.65 -1.01 -7.12
N GLU A 146 15.06 -1.71 -8.09
CA GLU A 146 15.31 -1.54 -9.51
C GLU A 146 14.56 -0.33 -10.12
N ASN A 147 13.83 0.44 -9.32
CA ASN A 147 12.99 1.56 -9.79
C ASN A 147 11.92 1.16 -10.83
N LYS A 148 11.44 -0.08 -10.80
CA LYS A 148 10.23 -0.51 -11.50
C LYS A 148 8.98 -0.08 -10.75
N ILE A 149 9.00 -0.19 -9.42
CA ILE A 149 7.99 0.35 -8.51
C ILE A 149 8.44 1.74 -8.05
N ASP A 150 7.53 2.71 -8.12
CA ASP A 150 7.82 4.12 -7.97
C ASP A 150 7.51 4.68 -6.59
N ILE A 151 6.50 4.13 -5.92
CA ILE A 151 5.93 4.64 -4.67
C ILE A 151 5.73 3.50 -3.67
N ILE A 152 5.88 3.83 -2.39
CA ILE A 152 5.47 2.98 -1.27
C ILE A 152 4.24 3.61 -0.62
N ALA A 153 3.19 2.81 -0.45
CA ALA A 153 1.91 3.20 0.13
C ALA A 153 1.54 2.32 1.33
N THR A 154 0.41 2.58 1.95
CA THR A 154 -0.10 1.77 3.05
C THR A 154 -1.40 1.04 2.72
N ASP A 155 -2.21 1.58 1.84
CA ASP A 155 -3.59 1.11 1.64
C ASP A 155 -4.33 0.95 2.98
N HIS A 156 -4.25 2.00 3.83
CA HIS A 156 -4.84 2.01 5.17
C HIS A 156 -6.36 1.92 5.10
N ALA A 157 -6.90 0.73 5.32
CA ALA A 157 -8.33 0.43 5.28
C ALA A 157 -8.77 -0.25 6.58
N PRO A 158 -8.93 0.49 7.69
CA PRO A 158 -9.26 -0.07 9.00
C PRO A 158 -10.72 -0.51 9.07
N HIS A 159 -10.93 -1.67 9.69
CA HIS A 159 -12.23 -2.19 10.09
C HIS A 159 -12.21 -2.47 11.58
N THR A 160 -13.37 -2.51 12.23
CA THR A 160 -13.45 -2.85 13.65
C THR A 160 -13.00 -4.28 13.91
N TRP A 161 -12.58 -4.57 15.15
CA TRP A 161 -12.20 -5.92 15.53
C TRP A 161 -13.35 -6.92 15.33
N ASP A 162 -14.57 -6.53 15.67
CA ASP A 162 -15.75 -7.37 15.54
C ASP A 162 -16.02 -7.74 14.07
N GLU A 163 -15.86 -6.81 13.14
CA GLU A 163 -15.97 -7.07 11.71
C GLU A 163 -14.89 -8.05 11.24
N LYS A 164 -13.65 -7.88 11.68
CA LYS A 164 -12.52 -8.75 11.30
C LYS A 164 -12.58 -10.14 11.94
N ASN A 165 -13.18 -10.26 13.12
CA ASN A 165 -13.30 -11.52 13.87
C ASN A 165 -14.52 -12.35 13.45
N ASN A 166 -15.01 -12.18 12.24
CA ASN A 166 -16.10 -12.95 11.65
C ASN A 166 -15.58 -14.15 10.84
N THR A 167 -16.51 -14.92 10.24
CA THR A 167 -16.15 -15.93 9.25
C THR A 167 -15.42 -15.27 8.07
N TYR A 168 -14.65 -16.04 7.32
CA TYR A 168 -13.90 -15.50 6.18
C TYR A 168 -14.80 -14.75 5.18
N THR A 169 -15.96 -15.27 4.87
CA THR A 169 -16.90 -14.68 3.90
C THR A 169 -17.51 -13.37 4.39
N GLN A 170 -17.66 -13.20 5.70
CA GLN A 170 -18.26 -12.00 6.32
C GLN A 170 -17.20 -10.95 6.70
N ALA A 171 -15.98 -11.37 7.03
CA ALA A 171 -14.92 -10.45 7.40
C ALA A 171 -14.52 -9.57 6.20
N PRO A 172 -14.54 -8.24 6.34
CA PRO A 172 -14.13 -7.33 5.27
C PRO A 172 -12.62 -7.41 5.01
N ALA A 173 -12.21 -7.08 3.78
CA ALA A 173 -10.81 -6.92 3.41
C ALA A 173 -10.32 -5.51 3.78
N GLY A 174 -9.12 -5.42 4.36
CA GLY A 174 -8.49 -4.16 4.77
C GLY A 174 -7.79 -4.27 6.12
N LEU A 175 -6.70 -3.52 6.28
CA LEU A 175 -5.85 -3.51 7.46
C LEU A 175 -5.61 -2.09 7.97
N PRO A 176 -5.46 -1.88 9.31
CA PRO A 176 -4.93 -0.63 9.86
C PRO A 176 -3.40 -0.61 9.74
N LEU A 177 -2.84 0.30 8.91
CA LEU A 177 -1.44 0.26 8.51
C LEU A 177 -0.67 1.58 8.69
N VAL A 178 -1.35 2.74 8.68
CA VAL A 178 -0.66 4.03 8.60
C VAL A 178 0.27 4.30 9.78
N GLN A 179 -0.05 3.83 10.98
CA GLN A 179 0.78 4.05 12.19
C GLN A 179 2.13 3.35 12.10
N HIS A 180 2.18 2.15 11.50
CA HIS A 180 3.37 1.28 11.50
C HIS A 180 4.09 1.23 10.16
N GLY A 181 3.58 1.91 9.14
CA GLY A 181 4.15 1.85 7.79
C GLY A 181 5.63 2.25 7.73
N MET A 182 5.99 3.35 8.39
CA MET A 182 7.39 3.79 8.42
C MET A 182 8.29 2.84 9.23
N GLN A 183 7.79 2.25 10.31
CA GLN A 183 8.56 1.32 11.14
C GLN A 183 8.86 0.01 10.38
N ILE A 184 7.94 -0.46 9.53
CA ILE A 184 8.20 -1.60 8.61
C ILE A 184 9.38 -1.28 7.67
N LEU A 185 9.42 -0.07 7.14
CA LEU A 185 10.51 0.36 6.26
C LEU A 185 11.85 0.46 7.01
N MET A 186 11.80 0.89 8.28
CA MET A 186 13.00 0.92 9.12
C MET A 186 13.49 -0.49 9.49
N ASP A 187 12.61 -1.48 9.63
CA ASP A 187 13.04 -2.88 9.79
C ASP A 187 13.74 -3.40 8.51
N LEU A 188 13.27 -3.03 7.33
CA LEU A 188 13.96 -3.34 6.07
C LEU A 188 15.31 -2.61 5.95
N TYR A 189 15.41 -1.40 6.47
CA TYR A 189 16.67 -0.64 6.55
C TYR A 189 17.66 -1.30 7.52
N ASP A 190 17.24 -1.69 8.73
CA ASP A 190 18.08 -2.38 9.73
C ASP A 190 18.65 -3.71 9.18
N GLN A 191 17.85 -4.40 8.34
CA GLN A 191 18.27 -5.62 7.63
C GLN A 191 19.19 -5.35 6.42
N ASN A 192 19.53 -4.10 6.12
CA ASN A 192 20.30 -3.68 4.93
C ASN A 192 19.63 -4.07 3.59
N ILE A 193 18.31 -4.18 3.56
CA ILE A 193 17.54 -4.48 2.35
C ILE A 193 17.28 -3.21 1.54
N ILE A 194 16.93 -2.09 2.22
CA ILE A 194 16.74 -0.77 1.61
C ILE A 194 17.60 0.27 2.33
N ASN A 195 17.91 1.39 1.67
CA ASN A 195 18.58 2.53 2.31
C ASN A 195 17.59 3.67 2.62
N LEU A 196 18.01 4.64 3.42
CA LEU A 196 17.16 5.77 3.83
C LEU A 196 16.76 6.65 2.65
N GLU A 197 17.64 6.82 1.66
CA GLU A 197 17.36 7.57 0.45
C GLU A 197 16.19 6.94 -0.31
N THR A 198 16.16 5.62 -0.44
CA THR A 198 15.04 4.87 -1.04
C THR A 198 13.75 5.08 -0.26
N VAL A 199 13.80 5.04 1.07
CA VAL A 199 12.62 5.29 1.90
C VAL A 199 12.06 6.68 1.61
N VAL A 200 12.89 7.73 1.71
CA VAL A 200 12.45 9.12 1.49
C VAL A 200 11.98 9.33 0.04
N GLU A 201 12.72 8.79 -0.93
CA GLU A 201 12.34 8.92 -2.34
C GLU A 201 10.96 8.32 -2.60
N LYS A 202 10.72 7.08 -2.15
CA LYS A 202 9.50 6.32 -2.48
C LYS A 202 8.28 6.70 -1.65
N THR A 203 8.46 7.23 -0.44
CA THR A 203 7.34 7.64 0.45
C THR A 203 6.99 9.12 0.35
N SER A 204 7.90 9.96 -0.15
CA SER A 204 7.73 11.43 -0.14
C SER A 204 7.98 12.07 -1.49
N HIS A 205 9.21 11.98 -2.02
CA HIS A 205 9.61 12.70 -3.23
C HIS A 205 8.82 12.25 -4.45
N ASN A 206 8.74 10.94 -4.69
CA ASN A 206 8.07 10.40 -5.87
C ASN A 206 6.55 10.59 -5.78
N VAL A 207 5.97 10.53 -4.58
CA VAL A 207 4.56 10.86 -4.35
C VAL A 207 4.27 12.31 -4.77
N ALA A 208 5.08 13.26 -4.26
CA ALA A 208 4.90 14.67 -4.58
C ALA A 208 5.09 14.97 -6.07
N ARG A 209 6.10 14.36 -6.72
CA ARG A 209 6.35 14.50 -8.16
C ARG A 209 5.23 13.89 -8.99
N ARG A 210 4.89 12.63 -8.71
CA ARG A 210 3.91 11.89 -9.52
C ARG A 210 2.53 12.51 -9.49
N PHE A 211 2.08 12.95 -8.31
CA PHE A 211 0.78 13.56 -8.14
C PHE A 211 0.81 15.09 -8.23
N GLN A 212 1.99 15.69 -8.55
CA GLN A 212 2.18 17.14 -8.72
C GLN A 212 1.74 17.93 -7.48
N ILE A 213 2.03 17.41 -6.30
CA ILE A 213 1.66 18.04 -5.03
C ILE A 213 2.52 19.29 -4.83
N LYS A 214 1.87 20.44 -4.60
CA LYS A 214 2.52 21.73 -4.47
C LYS A 214 3.13 21.89 -3.07
N ASP A 215 4.36 22.34 -3.02
CA ASP A 215 5.10 22.80 -1.83
C ASP A 215 5.15 21.76 -0.67
N ARG A 216 5.12 20.46 -0.99
CA ARG A 216 5.20 19.32 -0.04
C ARG A 216 6.11 18.23 -0.55
N GLY A 217 6.43 17.26 0.31
CA GLY A 217 7.20 16.06 -0.03
C GLY A 217 8.71 16.26 -0.05
N PHE A 218 9.20 17.48 0.23
CA PHE A 218 10.62 17.83 0.29
C PHE A 218 10.88 18.75 1.49
N ILE A 219 12.07 18.63 2.09
CA ILE A 219 12.56 19.58 3.07
C ILE A 219 13.25 20.72 2.31
N ARG A 220 12.53 21.81 2.07
CA ARG A 220 12.99 23.00 1.33
C ARG A 220 12.43 24.27 1.97
N GLU A 221 13.18 25.37 1.83
CA GLU A 221 12.67 26.69 2.21
C GLU A 221 11.41 27.04 1.42
N GLY A 222 10.38 27.52 2.10
CA GLY A 222 9.07 27.84 1.53
C GLY A 222 8.08 26.68 1.43
N TYR A 223 8.52 25.43 1.71
CA TYR A 223 7.64 24.26 1.73
C TYR A 223 6.95 24.08 3.08
N PHE A 224 5.79 23.44 3.07
CA PHE A 224 5.10 23.04 4.31
C PHE A 224 5.96 22.03 5.09
N ALA A 225 6.07 22.23 6.39
CA ALA A 225 6.79 21.32 7.26
C ALA A 225 5.90 20.15 7.68
N ASP A 226 5.72 19.20 6.77
CA ASP A 226 5.15 17.88 7.01
C ASP A 226 6.31 16.91 7.20
N ILE A 227 6.69 16.63 8.45
CA ILE A 227 7.94 15.96 8.78
C ILE A 227 7.69 14.86 9.81
N ALA A 228 8.16 13.64 9.51
CA ALA A 228 8.28 12.56 10.48
C ALA A 228 9.73 12.47 10.98
N ILE A 229 9.92 12.50 12.28
CA ILE A 229 11.23 12.35 12.93
C ILE A 229 11.23 10.99 13.63
N LEU A 230 12.19 10.16 13.25
CA LEU A 230 12.35 8.80 13.76
C LEU A 230 13.53 8.71 14.70
N ASP A 231 13.42 7.84 15.70
CA ASP A 231 14.50 7.34 16.50
C ASP A 231 14.81 5.90 16.05
N ILE A 232 15.88 5.74 15.29
CA ILE A 232 16.24 4.46 14.64
C ILE A 232 16.80 3.43 15.62
N ASP A 233 17.25 3.88 16.79
CA ASP A 233 17.87 3.03 17.83
C ASP A 233 16.92 2.79 19.03
N LYS A 234 15.67 3.25 18.95
CA LYS A 234 14.67 3.09 20.01
C LYS A 234 13.64 2.03 19.63
N PRO A 235 13.76 0.79 20.14
CA PRO A 235 12.80 -0.28 19.87
C PRO A 235 11.39 0.08 20.31
N TYR A 236 10.40 -0.44 19.56
CA TYR A 236 8.98 -0.21 19.78
C TYR A 236 8.21 -1.52 19.64
N THR A 237 7.71 -2.06 20.75
CA THR A 237 6.83 -3.24 20.72
C THR A 237 5.39 -2.80 20.56
N VAL A 238 4.72 -3.29 19.52
CA VAL A 238 3.30 -3.00 19.29
C VAL A 238 2.47 -3.71 20.34
N SER A 239 1.63 -2.96 21.04
CA SER A 239 0.68 -3.49 22.03
C SER A 239 -0.62 -2.70 21.97
N LYS A 240 -1.67 -3.25 22.58
CA LYS A 240 -2.99 -2.62 22.63
C LYS A 240 -2.95 -1.20 23.23
N GLU A 241 -2.03 -0.96 24.17
CA GLU A 241 -1.92 0.32 24.90
C GLU A 241 -1.33 1.44 24.02
N ASN A 242 -0.59 1.07 22.98
CA ASN A 242 0.08 2.06 22.11
C ASN A 242 -0.50 2.13 20.68
N ILE A 243 -1.62 1.44 20.43
CA ILE A 243 -2.35 1.53 19.18
C ILE A 243 -3.20 2.81 19.17
N LEU A 244 -2.96 3.67 18.18
CA LEU A 244 -3.65 4.95 18.00
C LEU A 244 -4.83 4.88 17.02
N TYR A 245 -5.03 3.74 16.35
CA TYR A 245 -6.15 3.54 15.44
C TYR A 245 -7.47 3.51 16.19
N LYS A 246 -8.50 4.17 15.67
CA LYS A 246 -9.86 4.11 16.24
C LYS A 246 -10.43 2.69 16.27
N CYS A 247 -9.98 1.81 15.38
CA CYS A 247 -10.38 0.40 15.36
C CYS A 247 -9.79 -0.43 16.51
N GLY A 248 -8.77 0.08 17.22
CA GLY A 248 -8.24 -0.48 18.48
C GLY A 248 -7.43 -1.77 18.34
N TRP A 249 -6.96 -2.12 17.13
CA TRP A 249 -6.13 -3.30 16.88
C TRP A 249 -5.10 -3.06 15.78
N SER A 250 -4.09 -3.94 15.69
CA SER A 250 -3.07 -3.92 14.63
C SER A 250 -2.69 -5.34 14.24
N PRO A 251 -2.42 -5.62 12.95
CA PRO A 251 -1.89 -6.92 12.52
C PRO A 251 -0.45 -7.17 13.00
N PHE A 252 0.19 -6.16 13.58
CA PHE A 252 1.55 -6.23 14.12
C PHE A 252 1.58 -6.40 15.65
N ASP A 253 0.46 -6.72 16.30
CA ASP A 253 0.41 -6.90 17.75
C ASP A 253 1.48 -7.90 18.24
N GLY A 254 2.27 -7.48 19.25
CA GLY A 254 3.43 -8.21 19.73
C GLY A 254 4.70 -8.14 18.89
N HIS A 255 4.68 -7.50 17.70
CA HIS A 255 5.89 -7.29 16.91
C HIS A 255 6.79 -6.22 17.55
N ASN A 256 8.09 -6.47 17.53
CA ASN A 256 9.09 -5.54 18.08
C ASN A 256 9.89 -4.89 16.94
N PHE A 257 9.44 -3.71 16.54
CA PHE A 257 10.17 -2.87 15.60
C PHE A 257 11.47 -2.35 16.22
N LYS A 258 12.52 -2.19 15.41
CA LYS A 258 13.82 -1.66 15.84
C LYS A 258 13.82 -0.16 16.10
N SER A 259 12.88 0.55 15.52
CA SER A 259 12.77 2.02 15.55
C SER A 259 11.41 2.47 16.08
N SER A 260 11.34 3.74 16.47
CA SER A 260 10.08 4.40 16.85
C SER A 260 9.92 5.74 16.15
N ILE A 261 8.67 6.22 16.07
CA ILE A 261 8.38 7.61 15.67
C ILE A 261 8.56 8.49 16.90
N PHE A 262 9.51 9.41 16.84
CA PHE A 262 9.73 10.40 17.90
C PHE A 262 8.73 11.56 17.81
N MET A 263 8.55 12.10 16.60
CA MET A 263 7.69 13.27 16.39
C MET A 263 7.12 13.28 14.96
N THR A 264 5.91 13.79 14.83
CA THR A 264 5.30 14.12 13.54
C THR A 264 4.83 15.57 13.55
N LEU A 265 5.27 16.32 12.54
CA LEU A 265 4.80 17.68 12.29
C LEU A 265 3.85 17.66 11.09
N VAL A 266 2.77 18.45 11.18
CA VAL A 266 1.81 18.68 10.11
C VAL A 266 1.66 20.19 9.92
N ASN A 267 2.00 20.71 8.76
CA ASN A 267 2.03 22.14 8.47
C ASN A 267 2.82 22.96 9.51
N GLY A 268 3.94 22.40 10.02
CA GLY A 268 4.79 23.01 11.03
C GLY A 268 4.32 22.88 12.48
N ASN A 269 3.15 22.30 12.73
CA ASN A 269 2.63 22.06 14.07
C ASN A 269 2.94 20.63 14.52
N ILE A 270 3.29 20.45 15.80
CA ILE A 270 3.54 19.14 16.38
C ILE A 270 2.20 18.41 16.53
N ALA A 271 1.94 17.43 15.68
CA ALA A 271 0.73 16.61 15.71
C ALA A 271 0.88 15.36 16.60
N PHE A 272 2.11 14.86 16.74
CA PHE A 272 2.45 13.71 17.59
C PHE A 272 3.86 13.87 18.15
N LYS A 273 4.05 13.53 19.41
CA LYS A 273 5.37 13.49 20.06
C LYS A 273 5.39 12.49 21.21
N ASP A 274 6.42 11.63 21.26
CA ASP A 274 6.65 10.67 22.35
C ASP A 274 5.41 9.86 22.77
N GLY A 275 4.63 9.35 21.82
CA GLY A 275 3.43 8.56 22.07
C GLY A 275 2.14 9.37 22.28
N ILE A 276 2.21 10.69 22.28
CA ILE A 276 1.08 11.59 22.56
C ILE A 276 0.66 12.32 21.27
N ILE A 277 -0.63 12.21 20.94
CA ILE A 277 -1.28 13.01 19.89
C ILE A 277 -1.64 14.37 20.50
N ALA A 278 -1.43 15.47 19.76
CA ALA A 278 -1.80 16.81 20.19
C ALA A 278 -3.32 16.95 20.36
N ASP A 279 -3.73 17.68 21.41
CA ASP A 279 -5.15 17.88 21.76
C ASP A 279 -5.86 18.89 20.84
N ASP A 280 -5.14 19.79 20.22
CA ASP A 280 -5.64 20.93 19.43
C ASP A 280 -5.73 20.64 17.92
N LEU A 281 -5.82 19.38 17.54
CA LEU A 281 -6.09 18.99 16.15
C LEU A 281 -7.48 19.50 15.67
N PRO A 282 -7.66 19.76 14.35
CA PRO A 282 -6.83 19.32 13.23
C PRO A 282 -5.86 20.40 12.72
N PHE A 283 -4.63 19.99 12.37
CA PHE A 283 -3.65 20.83 11.66
C PHE A 283 -3.67 20.61 10.13
N GLY A 284 -4.54 19.74 9.64
CA GLY A 284 -4.65 19.42 8.22
C GLY A 284 -5.07 20.63 7.39
N MET A 285 -4.48 20.76 6.21
CA MET A 285 -4.85 21.75 5.19
C MET A 285 -5.16 21.01 3.88
N GLN A 286 -5.97 21.62 3.03
CA GLN A 286 -6.22 21.13 1.69
C GLN A 286 -4.91 21.06 0.91
N ILE A 287 -4.66 19.94 0.25
CA ILE A 287 -3.51 19.77 -0.64
C ILE A 287 -3.81 20.50 -1.96
N GLU A 288 -2.84 21.30 -2.41
CA GLU A 288 -2.85 21.94 -3.72
C GLU A 288 -1.96 21.18 -4.70
N PHE A 289 -2.28 21.28 -5.98
CA PHE A 289 -1.58 20.60 -7.06
C PHE A 289 -1.10 21.59 -8.13
N ASN A 290 0.08 21.36 -8.70
CA ASN A 290 0.64 22.12 -9.83
C ASN A 290 0.09 21.56 -11.15
N ARG A 291 -1.16 21.86 -11.45
CA ARG A 291 -1.86 21.42 -12.68
C ARG A 291 -2.24 22.60 -13.54
#